data_ab1b8b34ff4540fe68c29a4aca78d334
#
_entry.id   ab1b8b34ff4540fe68c29a4aca78d334
#
_cell.length_a   1.000
_cell.length_b   1.000
_cell.length_c   1.000
_cell.angle_alpha   90.00
_cell.angle_beta   90.00
_cell.angle_gamma   90.00
#
_symmetry.space_group_name_H-M   'P 1'
#
loop_
_entity.id
_entity.type
_entity.pdbx_description
1 polymer ?
#
loop_
_entity_poly.entity_id
_entity_poly.type
_entity_poly.pdbx_seq_one_letter_code
_entity_poly.pdbx_strand_id
1 'polypeptide(L)'
;MREKQIIRTTKETDINLTLNLDGSGTYNGTCGVGFFDHMLSAFCVHAGFDLDLKMKGDLEVDCHHSIEDLGIVLGQAFAEAVGDKGSICRYGSFYIPMDEALGFCSLDISGRPFLVFDAEFTNQSVGTLDCCMVKEFFRAFAFNGGITLHLKCLYGEND
;
A
#
# COMPACT_ATOMS: atom_id res chain seq x y z
N MET A 1 4.13 -21.48 2.16
CA MET A 1 4.48 -20.12 2.62
C MET A 1 4.31 -19.18 1.46
N ARG A 2 3.44 -18.19 1.60
CA ARG A 2 3.15 -17.19 0.57
C ARG A 2 4.06 -15.97 0.78
N GLU A 3 5.32 -16.15 0.45
CA GLU A 3 6.37 -15.14 0.60
C GLU A 3 7.02 -14.83 -0.75
N LYS A 4 7.25 -13.57 -1.03
CA LYS A 4 7.93 -13.10 -2.24
C LYS A 4 8.82 -11.91 -1.98
N GLN A 5 9.96 -11.92 -2.64
CA GLN A 5 10.90 -10.83 -2.70
C GLN A 5 10.87 -10.20 -4.09
N ILE A 6 10.75 -8.88 -4.13
CA ILE A 6 10.87 -8.09 -5.37
C ILE A 6 11.99 -7.09 -5.19
N ILE A 7 12.83 -6.97 -6.21
CA ILE A 7 13.88 -5.97 -6.30
C ILE A 7 13.61 -5.11 -7.52
N ARG A 8 13.59 -3.78 -7.32
CA ARG A 8 13.39 -2.79 -8.39
C ARG A 8 14.40 -1.66 -8.21
N THR A 9 15.18 -1.40 -9.24
CA THR A 9 16.14 -0.29 -9.28
C THR A 9 15.84 0.57 -10.49
N THR A 10 15.67 1.86 -10.28
CA THR A 10 15.50 2.90 -11.31
C THR A 10 16.64 3.93 -11.17
N LYS A 11 16.50 5.08 -11.81
CA LYS A 11 17.42 6.21 -11.56
C LYS A 11 17.08 6.95 -10.28
N GLU A 12 15.81 6.88 -9.88
CA GLU A 12 15.22 7.63 -8.78
C GLU A 12 15.11 6.80 -7.49
N THR A 13 14.90 5.46 -7.63
CA THR A 13 14.66 4.57 -6.49
C THR A 13 15.47 3.27 -6.58
N ASP A 14 15.80 2.73 -5.41
CA ASP A 14 16.37 1.39 -5.23
C ASP A 14 15.61 0.69 -4.12
N ILE A 15 14.83 -0.33 -4.46
CA ILE A 15 13.86 -1.00 -3.57
C ILE A 15 14.14 -2.50 -3.56
N ASN A 16 14.30 -3.04 -2.36
CA ASN A 16 14.31 -4.47 -2.09
C ASN A 16 13.24 -4.75 -1.01
N LEU A 17 12.16 -5.40 -1.41
CA LEU A 17 10.99 -5.65 -0.57
C LEU A 17 10.71 -7.14 -0.51
N THR A 18 10.52 -7.67 0.70
CA THR A 18 10.00 -9.03 0.93
C THR A 18 8.67 -8.95 1.64
N LEU A 19 7.62 -9.54 1.06
CA LEU A 19 6.28 -9.66 1.63
C LEU A 19 5.95 -11.11 1.93
N ASN A 20 5.55 -11.39 3.18
CA ASN A 20 5.04 -12.68 3.62
C ASN A 20 3.56 -12.53 4.06
N LEU A 21 2.65 -13.19 3.33
CA LEU A 21 1.21 -13.16 3.62
C LEU A 21 0.82 -14.13 4.75
N ASP A 22 1.72 -15.02 5.17
CA ASP A 22 1.55 -15.94 6.29
C ASP A 22 2.37 -15.50 7.51
N GLY A 23 2.50 -14.18 7.70
CA GLY A 23 3.32 -13.53 8.71
C GLY A 23 2.67 -13.42 10.08
N SER A 24 3.25 -12.56 10.90
CA SER A 24 2.83 -12.27 12.29
C SER A 24 2.48 -10.80 12.55
N GLY A 25 2.53 -9.96 11.52
CA GLY A 25 2.22 -8.53 11.60
C GLY A 25 3.45 -7.65 11.84
N THR A 26 4.60 -8.01 11.26
CA THR A 26 5.86 -7.33 11.49
C THR A 26 6.25 -6.43 10.30
N TYR A 27 6.61 -5.18 10.58
CA TYR A 27 7.22 -4.27 9.62
C TYR A 27 8.66 -3.96 10.02
N ASN A 28 9.61 -4.23 9.12
CA ASN A 28 11.02 -3.92 9.29
C ASN A 28 11.51 -3.07 8.13
N GLY A 29 12.07 -1.90 8.44
CA GLY A 29 12.65 -1.01 7.43
C GLY A 29 12.06 0.37 7.43
N THR A 30 12.30 1.09 6.33
CA THR A 30 11.77 2.44 6.11
C THR A 30 11.76 2.78 4.63
N CYS A 31 10.74 3.52 4.20
CA CYS A 31 10.70 4.17 2.88
C CYS A 31 11.26 5.60 2.92
N GLY A 32 11.61 6.10 4.12
CA GLY A 32 12.11 7.45 4.34
C GLY A 32 11.02 8.52 4.51
N VAL A 33 9.74 8.14 4.42
CA VAL A 33 8.58 9.00 4.65
C VAL A 33 7.87 8.54 5.93
N GLY A 34 8.12 9.21 7.05
CA GLY A 34 7.78 8.71 8.39
C GLY A 34 6.31 8.38 8.60
N PHE A 35 5.39 9.22 8.10
CA PHE A 35 3.96 8.93 8.19
C PHE A 35 3.58 7.69 7.36
N PHE A 36 4.19 7.53 6.18
CA PHE A 36 3.93 6.36 5.34
C PHE A 36 4.48 5.07 5.96
N ASP A 37 5.65 5.12 6.60
CA ASP A 37 6.19 3.99 7.38
C ASP A 37 5.25 3.59 8.52
N HIS A 38 4.62 4.57 9.19
CA HIS A 38 3.60 4.30 10.20
C HIS A 38 2.38 3.58 9.60
N MET A 39 1.93 3.98 8.41
CA MET A 39 0.83 3.31 7.70
C MET A 39 1.19 1.90 7.25
N LEU A 40 2.40 1.67 6.77
CA LEU A 40 2.88 0.31 6.43
C LEU A 40 2.95 -0.60 7.66
N SER A 41 3.39 -0.06 8.80
CA SER A 41 3.38 -0.80 10.07
C SER A 41 1.95 -1.17 10.49
N ALA A 42 1.00 -0.24 10.43
CA ALA A 42 -0.40 -0.51 10.71
C ALA A 42 -0.99 -1.55 9.74
N PHE A 43 -0.69 -1.45 8.45
CA PHE A 43 -1.09 -2.44 7.46
C PHE A 43 -0.59 -3.83 7.82
N CYS A 44 0.68 -3.99 8.16
CA CYS A 44 1.25 -5.28 8.54
C CYS A 44 0.55 -5.87 9.77
N VAL A 45 0.38 -5.08 10.83
CA VAL A 45 -0.27 -5.50 12.07
C VAL A 45 -1.71 -5.97 11.82
N HIS A 46 -2.51 -5.19 11.08
CA HIS A 46 -3.92 -5.50 10.87
C HIS A 46 -4.15 -6.60 9.84
N ALA A 47 -3.26 -6.74 8.85
CA ALA A 47 -3.33 -7.82 7.88
C ALA A 47 -2.70 -9.14 8.37
N GLY A 48 -1.88 -9.10 9.42
CA GLY A 48 -1.07 -10.23 9.86
C GLY A 48 0.05 -10.57 8.88
N PHE A 49 0.50 -9.61 8.05
CA PHE A 49 1.57 -9.80 7.09
C PHE A 49 2.92 -9.40 7.68
N ASP A 50 4.01 -10.01 7.22
CA ASP A 50 5.34 -9.47 7.49
C ASP A 50 5.88 -8.77 6.23
N LEU A 51 6.51 -7.62 6.44
CA LEU A 51 7.09 -6.79 5.40
C LEU A 51 8.50 -6.35 5.79
N ASP A 52 9.50 -6.80 5.03
CA ASP A 52 10.87 -6.30 5.11
C ASP A 52 11.15 -5.38 3.95
N LEU A 53 11.55 -4.13 4.24
CA LEU A 53 11.78 -3.08 3.25
C LEU A 53 13.17 -2.48 3.40
N LYS A 54 13.97 -2.55 2.33
CA LYS A 54 15.19 -1.75 2.17
C LYS A 54 14.98 -0.85 0.96
N MET A 55 14.92 0.44 1.20
CA MET A 55 14.61 1.41 0.17
C MET A 55 15.48 2.65 0.28
N LYS A 56 15.88 3.16 -0.88
CA LYS A 56 16.45 4.47 -1.06
C LYS A 56 15.73 5.14 -2.23
N GLY A 57 15.21 6.34 -2.02
CA GLY A 57 14.60 7.18 -3.04
C GLY A 57 15.24 8.56 -3.08
N ASP A 58 14.86 9.34 -4.07
CA ASP A 58 15.31 10.71 -4.33
C ASP A 58 14.47 11.75 -3.55
N LEU A 59 14.30 11.53 -2.23
CA LEU A 59 13.46 12.35 -1.35
C LEU A 59 13.89 13.82 -1.27
N GLU A 60 15.10 14.17 -1.74
CA GLU A 60 15.54 15.56 -1.93
C GLU A 60 14.77 16.27 -3.04
N VAL A 61 14.12 15.55 -3.95
CA VAL A 61 13.21 16.08 -4.97
C VAL A 61 11.81 16.23 -4.38
N ASP A 62 11.18 15.10 -4.08
CA ASP A 62 9.90 14.96 -3.36
C ASP A 62 9.67 13.48 -2.99
N CYS A 63 8.48 13.14 -2.49
CA CYS A 63 8.16 11.75 -2.16
C CYS A 63 7.49 10.96 -3.32
N HIS A 64 7.29 11.55 -4.50
CA HIS A 64 6.50 10.97 -5.59
C HIS A 64 7.05 9.62 -6.05
N HIS A 65 8.28 9.63 -6.55
CA HIS A 65 8.90 8.40 -7.08
C HIS A 65 8.97 7.30 -6.02
N SER A 66 9.28 7.67 -4.78
CA SER A 66 9.37 6.73 -3.67
C SER A 66 8.03 6.05 -3.37
N ILE A 67 6.96 6.81 -3.24
CA ILE A 67 5.65 6.28 -2.87
C ILE A 67 5.02 5.49 -4.03
N GLU A 68 5.10 5.98 -5.26
CA GLU A 68 4.58 5.27 -6.43
C GLU A 68 5.34 3.95 -6.67
N ASP A 69 6.67 3.97 -6.69
CA ASP A 69 7.49 2.78 -6.91
C ASP A 69 7.31 1.74 -5.81
N LEU A 70 7.12 2.17 -4.56
CA LEU A 70 6.78 1.27 -3.46
C LEU A 70 5.43 0.59 -3.70
N GLY A 71 4.42 1.33 -4.19
CA GLY A 71 3.13 0.78 -4.59
C GLY A 71 3.26 -0.28 -5.70
N ILE A 72 4.12 -0.03 -6.71
CA ILE A 72 4.43 -0.98 -7.77
C ILE A 72 5.01 -2.27 -7.18
N VAL A 73 6.08 -2.14 -6.40
CA VAL A 73 6.82 -3.29 -5.84
C VAL A 73 5.95 -4.10 -4.87
N LEU A 74 5.21 -3.44 -4.01
CA LEU A 74 4.31 -4.11 -3.06
C LEU A 74 3.16 -4.82 -3.81
N GLY A 75 2.61 -4.21 -4.86
CA GLY A 75 1.59 -4.84 -5.71
C GLY A 75 2.11 -6.11 -6.40
N GLN A 76 3.33 -6.06 -6.96
CA GLN A 76 3.98 -7.21 -7.58
C GLN A 76 4.24 -8.33 -6.56
N ALA A 77 4.79 -7.98 -5.39
CA ALA A 77 5.04 -8.93 -4.33
C ALA A 77 3.74 -9.61 -3.86
N PHE A 78 2.67 -8.83 -3.72
CA PHE A 78 1.35 -9.36 -3.36
C PHE A 78 0.81 -10.32 -4.43
N ALA A 79 0.81 -9.94 -5.71
CA ALA A 79 0.33 -10.77 -6.81
C ALA A 79 1.08 -12.10 -6.88
N GLU A 80 2.41 -12.07 -6.76
CA GLU A 80 3.24 -13.26 -6.80
C GLU A 80 3.09 -14.14 -5.54
N ALA A 81 2.90 -13.53 -4.36
CA ALA A 81 2.69 -14.28 -3.12
C ALA A 81 1.31 -14.96 -3.08
N VAL A 82 0.28 -14.32 -3.63
CA VAL A 82 -1.07 -14.91 -3.76
C VAL A 82 -1.07 -16.08 -4.76
N GLY A 83 -0.27 -16.00 -5.81
CA GLY A 83 -0.11 -17.07 -6.80
C GLY A 83 -1.39 -17.36 -7.59
N ASP A 84 -1.83 -18.64 -7.61
CA ASP A 84 -2.97 -19.11 -8.41
C ASP A 84 -4.35 -18.69 -7.87
N LYS A 85 -4.39 -18.07 -6.70
CA LYS A 85 -5.63 -17.62 -6.03
C LYS A 85 -6.56 -18.73 -5.57
N GLY A 86 -6.10 -19.99 -5.62
CA GLY A 86 -6.94 -21.16 -5.38
C GLY A 86 -7.40 -21.33 -3.93
N SER A 87 -6.72 -20.69 -2.98
CA SER A 87 -6.98 -20.89 -1.53
C SER A 87 -7.29 -19.57 -0.78
N ILE A 88 -7.70 -18.53 -1.50
CA ILE A 88 -8.02 -17.22 -0.88
C ILE A 88 -9.51 -16.90 -0.94
N CYS A 89 -9.97 -16.08 0.01
CA CYS A 89 -11.22 -15.36 -0.12
C CYS A 89 -10.99 -14.20 -1.11
N ARG A 90 -11.59 -14.30 -2.30
CA ARG A 90 -11.36 -13.37 -3.40
C ARG A 90 -11.87 -11.96 -3.13
N TYR A 91 -12.98 -11.84 -2.40
CA TYR A 91 -13.64 -10.57 -2.09
C TYR A 91 -13.46 -10.18 -0.64
N GLY A 92 -13.24 -8.90 -0.38
CA GLY A 92 -13.24 -8.33 0.96
C GLY A 92 -13.86 -6.94 0.96
N SER A 93 -14.61 -6.63 2.02
CA SER A 93 -15.17 -5.30 2.23
C SER A 93 -15.16 -4.98 3.72
N PHE A 94 -14.69 -3.78 4.07
CA PHE A 94 -14.56 -3.33 5.45
C PHE A 94 -14.91 -1.86 5.59
N TYR A 95 -15.50 -1.53 6.72
CA TYR A 95 -15.66 -0.18 7.25
C TYR A 95 -14.68 -0.01 8.41
N ILE A 96 -13.86 1.01 8.37
CA ILE A 96 -12.85 1.28 9.38
C ILE A 96 -13.12 2.65 9.99
N PRO A 97 -13.59 2.71 11.23
CA PRO A 97 -13.75 3.97 11.97
C PRO A 97 -12.43 4.36 12.63
N MET A 98 -12.15 5.65 12.65
CA MET A 98 -11.13 6.26 13.49
C MET A 98 -11.66 7.61 13.98
N ASP A 99 -11.97 7.67 15.28
CA ASP A 99 -12.63 8.81 15.89
C ASP A 99 -13.89 9.24 15.11
N GLU A 100 -13.92 10.45 14.54
CA GLU A 100 -15.02 11.00 13.75
C GLU A 100 -14.98 10.58 12.27
N ALA A 101 -13.92 9.94 11.81
CA ALA A 101 -13.75 9.55 10.40
C ALA A 101 -14.21 8.10 10.17
N LEU A 102 -14.77 7.86 8.99
CA LEU A 102 -15.16 6.52 8.54
C LEU A 102 -14.66 6.25 7.12
N GLY A 103 -13.70 5.34 7.01
CA GLY A 103 -13.21 4.82 5.75
C GLY A 103 -13.96 3.57 5.31
N PHE A 104 -14.05 3.35 4.02
CA PHE A 104 -14.58 2.14 3.39
C PHE A 104 -13.60 1.60 2.35
N CYS A 105 -13.38 0.29 2.39
CA CYS A 105 -12.59 -0.43 1.41
C CYS A 105 -13.38 -1.63 0.90
N SER A 106 -13.40 -1.85 -0.42
CA SER A 106 -13.88 -3.07 -1.04
C SER A 106 -12.95 -3.50 -2.16
N LEU A 107 -12.62 -4.79 -2.22
CA LEU A 107 -11.68 -5.29 -3.22
C LEU A 107 -12.09 -6.64 -3.81
N ASP A 108 -11.60 -6.89 -5.03
CA ASP A 108 -11.68 -8.16 -5.75
C ASP A 108 -10.29 -8.54 -6.30
N ILE A 109 -9.75 -9.65 -5.83
CA ILE A 109 -8.43 -10.18 -6.25
C ILE A 109 -8.60 -11.01 -7.53
N SER A 110 -9.13 -10.40 -8.57
CA SER A 110 -9.53 -11.09 -9.82
C SER A 110 -8.41 -11.22 -10.86
N GLY A 111 -7.36 -10.41 -10.75
CA GLY A 111 -6.38 -10.20 -11.82
C GLY A 111 -6.79 -9.09 -12.80
N ARG A 112 -7.90 -8.39 -12.57
CA ARG A 112 -8.36 -7.23 -13.34
C ARG A 112 -8.10 -5.95 -12.53
N PRO A 113 -7.04 -5.20 -12.87
CA PRO A 113 -6.69 -4.01 -12.11
C PRO A 113 -7.67 -2.87 -12.37
N PHE A 114 -8.15 -2.26 -11.31
CA PHE A 114 -8.93 -1.03 -11.36
C PHE A 114 -8.89 -0.33 -10.00
N LEU A 115 -8.85 1.00 -9.99
CA LEU A 115 -8.98 1.80 -8.77
C LEU A 115 -10.16 2.75 -8.87
N VAL A 116 -11.07 2.69 -7.90
CA VAL A 116 -11.98 3.79 -7.56
C VAL A 116 -11.48 4.40 -6.26
N PHE A 117 -11.12 5.67 -6.30
CA PHE A 117 -10.64 6.43 -5.16
C PHE A 117 -11.52 7.66 -4.96
N ASP A 118 -12.30 7.65 -3.88
CA ASP A 118 -13.26 8.67 -3.52
C ASP A 118 -12.98 9.15 -2.09
N ALA A 119 -11.86 9.86 -1.95
CA ALA A 119 -11.43 10.50 -0.72
C ALA A 119 -10.79 11.84 -1.07
N GLU A 120 -11.18 12.88 -0.36
CA GLU A 120 -10.60 14.21 -0.46
C GLU A 120 -9.86 14.51 0.84
N PHE A 121 -8.64 15.01 0.71
CA PHE A 121 -7.83 15.43 1.85
C PHE A 121 -7.90 16.96 1.96
N THR A 122 -8.09 17.46 3.17
CA THR A 122 -8.14 18.90 3.43
C THR A 122 -6.75 19.51 3.53
N ASN A 123 -5.78 18.70 3.97
CA ASN A 123 -4.37 19.09 4.05
C ASN A 123 -3.60 18.68 2.81
N GLN A 124 -2.63 19.48 2.40
CA GLN A 124 -1.74 19.11 1.28
C GLN A 124 -0.75 18.01 1.66
N SER A 125 -0.34 17.99 2.93
CA SER A 125 0.66 17.02 3.40
C SER A 125 0.46 16.65 4.86
N VAL A 126 0.91 15.44 5.23
CA VAL A 126 1.05 14.96 6.60
C VAL A 126 2.52 14.59 6.82
N GLY A 127 3.21 15.37 7.65
CA GLY A 127 4.67 15.28 7.74
C GLY A 127 5.34 15.56 6.39
N THR A 128 6.10 14.62 5.89
CA THR A 128 6.76 14.69 4.57
C THR A 128 6.01 13.94 3.47
N LEU A 129 4.82 13.42 3.74
CA LEU A 129 3.95 12.78 2.75
C LEU A 129 3.03 13.81 2.12
N ASP A 130 3.09 13.99 0.81
CA ASP A 130 2.07 14.72 0.05
C ASP A 130 0.81 13.86 -0.07
N CYS A 131 -0.35 14.39 0.36
CA CYS A 131 -1.61 13.63 0.41
C CYS A 131 -2.07 13.13 -0.97
N CYS A 132 -1.73 13.83 -2.06
CA CYS A 132 -2.01 13.37 -3.42
C CYS A 132 -1.33 12.00 -3.73
N MET A 133 -0.24 11.67 -3.05
CA MET A 133 0.48 10.42 -3.25
C MET A 133 -0.26 9.20 -2.71
N VAL A 134 -1.22 9.37 -1.82
CA VAL A 134 -2.07 8.27 -1.32
C VAL A 134 -2.81 7.61 -2.48
N LYS A 135 -3.40 8.40 -3.37
CA LYS A 135 -4.07 7.90 -4.57
C LYS A 135 -3.10 7.22 -5.54
N GLU A 136 -1.93 7.82 -5.77
CA GLU A 136 -0.92 7.26 -6.68
C GLU A 136 -0.37 5.92 -6.14
N PHE A 137 -0.11 5.82 -4.84
CA PHE A 137 0.26 4.56 -4.21
C PHE A 137 -0.78 3.46 -4.45
N PHE A 138 -2.06 3.73 -4.16
CA PHE A 138 -3.11 2.74 -4.32
C PHE A 138 -3.35 2.39 -5.80
N ARG A 139 -3.17 3.35 -6.71
CA ARG A 139 -3.20 3.09 -8.15
C ARG A 139 -2.10 2.13 -8.56
N ALA A 140 -0.86 2.42 -8.17
CA ALA A 140 0.29 1.57 -8.46
C ALA A 140 0.11 0.17 -7.86
N PHE A 141 -0.32 0.08 -6.61
CA PHE A 141 -0.58 -1.18 -5.92
C PHE A 141 -1.69 -2.01 -6.60
N ALA A 142 -2.84 -1.40 -6.87
CA ALA A 142 -3.98 -2.10 -7.49
C ALA A 142 -3.63 -2.62 -8.90
N PHE A 143 -2.92 -1.82 -9.70
CA PHE A 143 -2.54 -2.20 -11.05
C PHE A 143 -1.50 -3.31 -11.08
N ASN A 144 -0.50 -3.26 -10.22
CA ASN A 144 0.54 -4.29 -10.16
C ASN A 144 0.10 -5.52 -9.37
N GLY A 145 -0.82 -5.36 -8.42
CA GLY A 145 -1.44 -6.46 -7.67
C GLY A 145 -2.55 -7.21 -8.42
N GLY A 146 -3.00 -6.67 -9.57
CA GLY A 146 -4.14 -7.23 -10.31
C GLY A 146 -5.44 -7.20 -9.51
N ILE A 147 -5.70 -6.11 -8.79
CA ILE A 147 -6.80 -5.94 -7.85
C ILE A 147 -7.77 -4.89 -8.37
N THR A 148 -9.07 -5.20 -8.37
CA THR A 148 -10.11 -4.16 -8.40
C THR A 148 -10.29 -3.64 -6.99
N LEU A 149 -9.97 -2.36 -6.76
CA LEU A 149 -9.93 -1.73 -5.44
C LEU A 149 -10.83 -0.50 -5.41
N HIS A 150 -11.74 -0.45 -4.45
CA HIS A 150 -12.58 0.70 -4.15
C HIS A 150 -12.26 1.23 -2.77
N LEU A 151 -11.88 2.50 -2.68
CA LEU A 151 -11.57 3.20 -1.44
C LEU A 151 -12.43 4.46 -1.34
N LYS A 152 -13.03 4.69 -0.18
CA LYS A 152 -13.83 5.87 0.10
C LYS A 152 -13.56 6.39 1.50
N CYS A 153 -13.47 7.70 1.66
CA CYS A 153 -13.74 8.38 2.90
C CYS A 153 -15.23 8.75 2.90
N LEU A 154 -16.02 8.14 3.78
CA LEU A 154 -17.46 8.40 3.82
C LEU A 154 -17.76 9.71 4.52
N TYR A 155 -17.01 10.03 5.55
CA TYR A 155 -16.98 11.30 6.27
C TYR A 155 -15.75 11.33 7.19
N GLY A 156 -15.31 12.51 7.57
CA GLY A 156 -14.19 12.80 8.47
C GLY A 156 -13.83 14.27 8.37
N GLU A 157 -13.18 14.80 9.40
CA GLU A 157 -12.71 16.19 9.45
C GLU A 157 -11.19 16.28 9.59
N ASN A 158 -10.55 15.21 10.03
CA ASN A 158 -9.11 15.11 10.20
C ASN A 158 -8.56 14.04 9.27
N ASP A 159 -7.69 14.46 8.35
CA ASP A 159 -7.08 13.59 7.32
C ASP A 159 -5.94 12.74 7.91
#